data_2c57375c55207ef5be324979697fceee
#
_entry.id   2c57375c55207ef5be324979697fceee
#
_cell.length_a   1.000
_cell.length_b   1.000
_cell.length_c   1.000
_cell.angle_alpha   90.00
_cell.angle_beta   90.00
_cell.angle_gamma   90.00
#
_symmetry.space_group_name_H-M   'P 1'
#
loop_
_entity.id
_entity.type
_entity.pdbx_description
1 polymer ?
#
loop_
_entity_poly.entity_id
_entity_poly.type
_entity_poly.pdbx_seq_one_letter_code
_entity_poly.pdbx_strand_id
1 'polypeptide(L)'
;MVFDLLCWEKYVGRISLSKLSQNLLTHELFHVLIGKYYTDIEESEQFGNYRDKLDAITFNEGFAHLVSYNQQEIDEVEWEKLEDIYIQSTNKMKLALMEKNPQSQEQYIYEANFGNYYDKYACMCGMIYLAKEWQLGGHARLKELFDQGYHGFVRKCI
;
A
#
# COMPACT_ATOMS: atom_id res chain seq x y z
N MET A 1 -5.34 -0.68 18.45
CA MET A 1 -5.32 0.55 17.61
C MET A 1 -5.41 1.76 18.51
N VAL A 2 -4.52 2.71 18.41
CA VAL A 2 -4.54 3.98 19.16
C VAL A 2 -4.49 5.12 18.14
N PHE A 3 -5.51 5.98 18.13
CA PHE A 3 -5.53 7.17 17.28
C PHE A 3 -4.89 8.34 18.03
N ASP A 4 -3.78 8.85 17.53
CA ASP A 4 -3.17 10.09 18.02
C ASP A 4 -3.90 11.29 17.42
N LEU A 5 -4.91 11.78 18.13
CA LEU A 5 -5.71 12.93 17.72
C LEU A 5 -4.91 14.23 17.63
N LEU A 6 -3.78 14.35 18.33
CA LEU A 6 -2.91 15.53 18.24
C LEU A 6 -2.26 15.64 16.87
N CYS A 7 -1.96 14.50 16.24
CA CYS A 7 -1.45 14.49 14.87
C CYS A 7 -2.49 14.93 13.82
N TRP A 8 -3.77 15.02 14.20
CA TRP A 8 -4.85 15.41 13.29
C TRP A 8 -5.10 16.90 13.25
N GLU A 9 -4.56 17.67 14.19
CA GLU A 9 -4.72 19.13 14.23
C GLU A 9 -4.35 19.80 12.90
N LYS A 10 -3.31 19.31 12.23
CA LYS A 10 -2.87 19.81 10.92
C LYS A 10 -3.92 19.65 9.79
N TYR A 11 -4.90 18.78 9.97
CA TYR A 11 -5.97 18.51 8.99
C TYR A 11 -7.25 19.29 9.27
N VAL A 12 -7.39 19.90 10.46
CA VAL A 12 -8.58 20.68 10.84
C VAL A 12 -8.80 21.83 9.85
N GLY A 13 -10.00 21.91 9.29
CA GLY A 13 -10.37 22.90 8.28
C GLY A 13 -9.87 22.63 6.85
N ARG A 14 -9.08 21.57 6.64
CA ARG A 14 -8.58 21.16 5.32
C ARG A 14 -9.31 19.92 4.81
N ILE A 15 -9.58 18.96 5.69
CA ILE A 15 -10.26 17.71 5.40
C ILE A 15 -11.34 17.49 6.46
N SER A 16 -12.46 16.89 6.07
CA SER A 16 -13.45 16.43 7.03
C SER A 16 -12.84 15.38 7.96
N LEU A 17 -12.80 15.64 9.26
CA LEU A 17 -12.30 14.69 10.26
C LEU A 17 -13.09 13.37 10.23
N SER A 18 -14.38 13.41 9.92
CA SER A 18 -15.20 12.20 9.74
C SER A 18 -14.69 11.35 8.59
N LYS A 19 -14.40 11.96 7.42
CA LYS A 19 -13.84 11.26 6.27
C LYS A 19 -12.46 10.69 6.58
N LEU A 20 -11.60 11.49 7.21
CA LEU A 20 -10.27 11.03 7.60
C LEU A 20 -10.34 9.82 8.56
N SER A 21 -11.23 9.88 9.56
CA SER A 21 -11.44 8.78 10.51
C SER A 21 -11.94 7.52 9.83
N GLN A 22 -12.86 7.64 8.89
CA GLN A 22 -13.41 6.50 8.16
C GLN A 22 -12.34 5.87 7.25
N ASN A 23 -11.55 6.68 6.52
CA ASN A 23 -10.45 6.17 5.71
C ASN A 23 -9.46 5.38 6.56
N LEU A 24 -9.03 5.98 7.67
CA LEU A 24 -8.05 5.35 8.55
C LEU A 24 -8.63 4.07 9.19
N LEU A 25 -9.88 4.10 9.64
CA LEU A 25 -10.53 2.92 10.20
C LEU A 25 -10.65 1.80 9.16
N THR A 26 -11.05 2.12 7.93
CA THR A 26 -11.14 1.14 6.82
C THR A 26 -9.78 0.53 6.54
N HIS A 27 -8.73 1.35 6.47
CA HIS A 27 -7.35 0.92 6.28
C HIS A 27 -6.90 -0.07 7.36
N GLU A 28 -7.07 0.29 8.63
CA GLU A 28 -6.66 -0.53 9.76
C GLU A 28 -7.49 -1.82 9.90
N LEU A 29 -8.79 -1.77 9.63
CA LEU A 29 -9.64 -2.95 9.61
C LEU A 29 -9.22 -3.92 8.50
N PHE A 30 -8.74 -3.42 7.37
CA PHE A 30 -8.22 -4.27 6.31
C PHE A 30 -7.00 -5.05 6.79
N HIS A 31 -6.06 -4.43 7.51
CA HIS A 31 -4.92 -5.14 8.10
C HIS A 31 -5.35 -6.26 9.05
N VAL A 32 -6.38 -6.03 9.88
CA VAL A 32 -6.94 -7.07 10.74
C VAL A 32 -7.54 -8.22 9.93
N LEU A 33 -8.20 -7.93 8.80
CA LEU A 33 -8.80 -8.95 7.96
C LEU A 33 -7.73 -9.74 7.20
N ILE A 34 -6.76 -9.07 6.58
CA ILE A 34 -5.71 -9.72 5.79
C ILE A 34 -4.86 -10.66 6.66
N GLY A 35 -4.56 -10.27 7.91
CA GLY A 35 -3.84 -11.11 8.87
C GLY A 35 -4.58 -12.40 9.26
N LYS A 36 -5.89 -12.49 9.01
CA LYS A 36 -6.65 -13.74 9.19
C LYS A 36 -6.51 -14.68 7.99
N TYR A 37 -6.28 -14.16 6.79
CA TYR A 37 -6.08 -14.94 5.57
C TYR A 37 -4.62 -15.33 5.39
N TYR A 38 -3.71 -14.40 5.66
CA TYR A 38 -2.26 -14.53 5.54
C TYR A 38 -1.63 -14.36 6.91
N THR A 39 -1.69 -15.40 7.73
CA THR A 39 -1.27 -15.37 9.15
C THR A 39 0.23 -15.12 9.34
N ASP A 40 1.02 -15.28 8.29
CA ASP A 40 2.46 -15.07 8.24
C ASP A 40 2.86 -13.71 7.63
N ILE A 41 1.91 -12.90 7.14
CA ILE A 41 2.24 -11.66 6.44
C ILE A 41 2.93 -10.64 7.35
N GLU A 42 2.48 -10.50 8.59
CA GLU A 42 3.08 -9.60 9.57
C GLU A 42 4.50 -10.06 9.95
N GLU A 43 4.70 -11.37 10.11
CA GLU A 43 6.02 -11.94 10.34
C GLU A 43 6.95 -11.70 9.15
N SER A 44 6.44 -11.83 7.92
CA SER A 44 7.20 -11.58 6.71
C SER A 44 7.59 -10.11 6.57
N GLU A 45 6.72 -9.16 6.95
CA GLU A 45 7.03 -7.72 6.96
C GLU A 45 8.13 -7.38 7.97
N GLN A 46 8.08 -7.98 9.16
CA GLN A 46 8.98 -7.65 10.25
C GLN A 46 10.31 -8.41 10.17
N PHE A 47 10.27 -9.70 9.92
CA PHE A 47 11.41 -10.62 10.06
C PHE A 47 11.78 -11.36 8.78
N GLY A 48 11.00 -11.24 7.70
CA GLY A 48 11.30 -11.83 6.41
C GLY A 48 12.63 -11.34 5.81
N ASN A 49 13.12 -12.03 4.79
CA ASN A 49 14.23 -11.51 4.03
C ASN A 49 13.81 -10.22 3.29
N TYR A 50 14.79 -9.48 2.78
CA TYR A 50 14.55 -8.16 2.19
C TYR A 50 13.47 -8.15 1.09
N ARG A 51 13.42 -9.19 0.25
CA ARG A 51 12.42 -9.29 -0.83
C ARG A 51 11.05 -9.65 -0.31
N ASP A 52 10.99 -10.57 0.67
CA ASP A 52 9.72 -10.95 1.30
C ASP A 52 9.09 -9.75 2.01
N LYS A 53 9.89 -8.91 2.66
CA LYS A 53 9.42 -7.64 3.25
C LYS A 53 8.80 -6.71 2.21
N LEU A 54 9.49 -6.50 1.09
CA LEU A 54 8.96 -5.65 0.01
C LEU A 54 7.66 -6.22 -0.58
N ASP A 55 7.59 -7.54 -0.82
CA ASP A 55 6.40 -8.19 -1.32
C ASP A 55 5.22 -8.05 -0.33
N ALA A 56 5.46 -8.34 0.94
CA ALA A 56 4.44 -8.27 1.99
C ALA A 56 3.93 -6.84 2.19
N ILE A 57 4.82 -5.85 2.34
CA ILE A 57 4.47 -4.43 2.47
C ILE A 57 3.67 -3.96 1.23
N THR A 58 4.16 -4.25 0.03
CA THR A 58 3.51 -3.78 -1.21
C THR A 58 2.10 -4.35 -1.37
N PHE A 59 1.92 -5.61 -1.01
CA PHE A 59 0.62 -6.28 -1.05
C PHE A 59 -0.33 -5.76 0.04
N ASN A 60 0.09 -5.82 1.30
CA ASN A 60 -0.73 -5.47 2.45
C ASN A 60 -1.16 -3.99 2.39
N GLU A 61 -0.19 -3.10 2.29
CA GLU A 61 -0.43 -1.66 2.21
C GLU A 61 -1.12 -1.26 0.88
N GLY A 62 -0.76 -1.92 -0.23
CA GLY A 62 -1.40 -1.66 -1.51
C GLY A 62 -2.91 -1.88 -1.48
N PHE A 63 -3.37 -3.01 -0.95
CA PHE A 63 -4.79 -3.29 -0.76
C PHE A 63 -5.42 -2.36 0.28
N ALA A 64 -4.78 -2.15 1.43
CA ALA A 64 -5.30 -1.29 2.49
C ALA A 64 -5.52 0.16 2.00
N HIS A 65 -4.55 0.71 1.27
CA HIS A 65 -4.67 2.02 0.65
C HIS A 65 -5.74 2.08 -0.44
N LEU A 66 -5.87 1.03 -1.28
CA LEU A 66 -6.90 0.98 -2.32
C LEU A 66 -8.31 1.06 -1.74
N VAL A 67 -8.61 0.22 -0.74
CA VAL A 67 -9.96 0.15 -0.15
C VAL A 67 -10.31 1.35 0.73
N SER A 68 -9.32 2.14 1.13
CA SER A 68 -9.50 3.33 1.96
C SER A 68 -9.28 4.65 1.23
N TYR A 69 -9.03 4.62 -0.08
CA TYR A 69 -8.62 5.80 -0.83
C TYR A 69 -9.74 6.85 -0.91
N ASN A 70 -9.53 7.98 -0.24
CA ASN A 70 -10.42 9.16 -0.25
C ASN A 70 -11.91 8.87 0.05
N GLN A 71 -12.26 7.69 0.57
CA GLN A 71 -13.64 7.23 0.74
C GLN A 71 -14.47 7.33 -0.54
N GLN A 72 -13.86 7.07 -1.65
CA GLN A 72 -14.52 6.99 -2.95
C GLN A 72 -14.63 5.53 -3.34
N GLU A 73 -15.67 5.20 -4.08
CA GLU A 73 -15.70 3.94 -4.80
C GLU A 73 -14.54 3.90 -5.78
N ILE A 74 -13.97 2.72 -5.99
CA ILE A 74 -12.78 2.56 -6.85
C ILE A 74 -13.03 3.13 -8.25
N ASP A 75 -14.24 3.00 -8.78
CA ASP A 75 -14.64 3.48 -10.11
C ASP A 75 -14.81 4.99 -10.19
N GLU A 76 -14.92 5.69 -9.05
CA GLU A 76 -15.07 7.15 -9.01
C GLU A 76 -13.74 7.89 -8.96
N VAL A 77 -12.64 7.16 -8.76
CA VAL A 77 -11.30 7.75 -8.65
C VAL A 77 -10.68 7.92 -10.03
N GLU A 78 -10.17 9.11 -10.30
CA GLU A 78 -9.42 9.42 -11.53
C GLU A 78 -7.97 8.92 -11.42
N TRP A 79 -7.79 7.60 -11.53
CA TRP A 79 -6.49 6.93 -11.33
C TRP A 79 -5.41 7.42 -12.30
N GLU A 80 -5.79 7.91 -13.47
CA GLU A 80 -4.88 8.48 -14.47
C GLU A 80 -4.10 9.68 -13.92
N LYS A 81 -4.68 10.44 -12.98
CA LYS A 81 -3.99 11.55 -12.31
C LYS A 81 -2.84 11.10 -11.39
N LEU A 82 -2.78 9.83 -11.06
CA LEU A 82 -1.72 9.23 -10.24
C LEU A 82 -0.64 8.52 -11.07
N GLU A 83 -0.68 8.62 -12.39
CA GLU A 83 0.28 7.91 -13.26
C GLU A 83 1.73 8.31 -12.98
N ASP A 84 2.01 9.60 -12.79
CA ASP A 84 3.37 10.06 -12.46
C ASP A 84 3.86 9.50 -11.12
N ILE A 85 2.97 9.36 -10.12
CA ILE A 85 3.27 8.75 -8.83
C ILE A 85 3.57 7.26 -9.01
N TYR A 86 2.79 6.58 -9.85
CA TYR A 86 3.04 5.17 -10.16
C TYR A 86 4.40 4.96 -10.83
N ILE A 87 4.74 5.78 -11.83
CA ILE A 87 6.04 5.72 -12.52
C ILE A 87 7.19 5.96 -11.53
N GLN A 88 7.09 6.96 -10.67
CA GLN A 88 8.11 7.25 -9.65
C GLN A 88 8.25 6.09 -8.66
N SER A 89 7.13 5.56 -8.18
CA SER A 89 7.09 4.47 -7.21
C SER A 89 7.66 3.16 -7.78
N THR A 90 7.29 2.80 -9.02
CA THR A 90 7.81 1.61 -9.69
C THR A 90 9.30 1.74 -10.00
N ASN A 91 9.77 2.93 -10.40
CA ASN A 91 11.20 3.17 -10.62
C ASN A 91 12.00 3.03 -9.32
N LYS A 92 11.49 3.58 -8.20
CA LYS A 92 12.12 3.43 -6.90
C LYS A 92 12.10 1.96 -6.43
N MET A 93 11.01 1.23 -6.68
CA MET A 93 10.92 -0.20 -6.40
C MET A 93 11.97 -1.01 -7.18
N LYS A 94 12.18 -0.70 -8.47
CA LYS A 94 13.23 -1.34 -9.28
C LYS A 94 14.63 -1.10 -8.70
N LEU A 95 14.92 0.11 -8.23
CA LEU A 95 16.18 0.42 -7.55
C LEU A 95 16.32 -0.36 -6.25
N ALA A 96 15.25 -0.40 -5.43
CA ALA A 96 15.23 -1.18 -4.20
C ALA A 96 15.54 -2.66 -4.47
N LEU A 97 14.92 -3.27 -5.48
CA LEU A 97 15.16 -4.68 -5.81
C LEU A 97 16.59 -4.99 -6.26
N MET A 98 17.31 -4.00 -6.77
CA MET A 98 18.72 -4.14 -7.18
C MET A 98 19.72 -3.88 -6.04
N GLU A 99 19.26 -3.29 -4.94
CA GLU A 99 20.12 -2.92 -3.82
C GLU A 99 20.67 -4.16 -3.10
N LYS A 100 21.99 -4.12 -2.81
CA LYS A 100 22.70 -5.22 -2.15
C LYS A 100 23.31 -4.81 -0.80
N ASN A 101 23.43 -3.51 -0.55
CA ASN A 101 23.97 -3.02 0.71
C ASN A 101 22.89 -3.12 1.79
N PRO A 102 23.12 -3.82 2.92
CA PRO A 102 22.12 -4.02 3.96
C PRO A 102 21.61 -2.70 4.58
N GLN A 103 22.49 -1.72 4.80
CA GLN A 103 22.06 -0.43 5.37
C GLN A 103 21.16 0.34 4.39
N SER A 104 21.47 0.30 3.09
CA SER A 104 20.62 0.91 2.06
C SER A 104 19.30 0.15 1.93
N GLN A 105 19.29 -1.18 2.10
CA GLN A 105 18.08 -1.98 2.12
C GLN A 105 17.17 -1.61 3.28
N GLU A 106 17.69 -1.36 4.48
CA GLU A 106 16.92 -0.88 5.63
C GLU A 106 16.27 0.47 5.34
N GLN A 107 17.02 1.39 4.70
CA GLN A 107 16.47 2.67 4.27
C GLN A 107 15.34 2.51 3.25
N TYR A 108 15.50 1.63 2.26
CA TYR A 108 14.43 1.33 1.30
C TYR A 108 13.20 0.73 1.97
N ILE A 109 13.35 -0.19 2.93
CA ILE A 109 12.22 -0.74 3.71
C ILE A 109 11.51 0.36 4.49
N TYR A 110 12.26 1.26 5.14
CA TYR A 110 11.66 2.40 5.84
C TYR A 110 10.84 3.27 4.87
N GLU A 111 11.41 3.69 3.75
CA GLU A 111 10.74 4.54 2.76
C GLU A 111 9.61 3.82 1.99
N ALA A 112 9.56 2.49 2.05
CA ALA A 112 8.49 1.71 1.44
C ALA A 112 7.12 2.07 2.01
N ASN A 113 7.05 2.32 3.33
CA ASN A 113 5.80 2.56 4.07
C ASN A 113 5.80 3.82 4.94
N PHE A 114 6.90 4.58 5.05
CA PHE A 114 6.99 5.77 5.88
C PHE A 114 7.30 7.02 5.06
N GLY A 115 6.75 8.15 5.50
CA GLY A 115 6.92 9.46 4.84
C GLY A 115 5.59 10.14 4.57
N ASN A 116 5.57 11.12 3.64
CA ASN A 116 4.32 11.69 3.17
C ASN A 116 3.52 10.66 2.38
N TYR A 117 2.21 10.88 2.24
CA TYR A 117 1.30 9.91 1.66
C TYR A 117 1.79 9.32 0.33
N TYR A 118 2.15 10.18 -0.63
CA TYR A 118 2.60 9.75 -1.95
C TYR A 118 4.09 9.37 -2.06
N ASP A 119 4.87 9.57 -0.98
CA ASP A 119 6.30 9.22 -0.95
C ASP A 119 6.54 7.75 -0.57
N LYS A 120 5.54 7.09 0.00
CA LYS A 120 5.55 5.68 0.39
C LYS A 120 5.51 4.78 -0.85
N TYR A 121 6.66 4.57 -1.46
CA TYR A 121 6.70 4.02 -2.82
C TYR A 121 6.12 2.60 -2.96
N ALA A 122 6.26 1.73 -1.94
CA ALA A 122 5.68 0.39 -2.02
C ALA A 122 4.15 0.42 -1.90
N CYS A 123 3.63 1.24 -0.98
CA CYS A 123 2.18 1.47 -0.85
C CYS A 123 1.58 1.99 -2.15
N MET A 124 2.20 3.01 -2.75
CA MET A 124 1.70 3.64 -3.98
C MET A 124 1.84 2.70 -5.19
N CYS A 125 2.95 1.97 -5.28
CA CYS A 125 3.15 0.96 -6.31
C CYS A 125 2.05 -0.11 -6.25
N GLY A 126 1.79 -0.68 -5.08
CA GLY A 126 0.74 -1.68 -4.86
C GLY A 126 -0.66 -1.13 -5.12
N MET A 127 -1.02 0.00 -4.51
CA MET A 127 -2.33 0.61 -4.65
C MET A 127 -2.69 0.92 -6.10
N ILE A 128 -1.80 1.61 -6.83
CA ILE A 128 -2.11 2.04 -8.19
C ILE A 128 -2.08 0.86 -9.17
N TYR A 129 -1.18 -0.12 -8.96
CA TYR A 129 -1.24 -1.37 -9.70
C TYR A 129 -2.59 -2.07 -9.54
N LEU A 130 -3.07 -2.25 -8.31
CA LEU A 130 -4.34 -2.89 -8.02
C LEU A 130 -5.52 -2.10 -8.63
N ALA A 131 -5.47 -0.77 -8.61
CA ALA A 131 -6.47 0.07 -9.25
C ALA A 131 -6.52 -0.15 -10.77
N LYS A 132 -5.37 -0.25 -11.44
CA LYS A 132 -5.29 -0.58 -12.87
C LYS A 132 -5.86 -1.98 -13.16
N GLU A 133 -5.56 -2.95 -12.33
CA GLU A 133 -6.09 -4.31 -12.45
C GLU A 133 -7.62 -4.35 -12.23
N TRP A 134 -8.12 -3.51 -11.30
CA TRP A 134 -9.57 -3.30 -11.16
C TRP A 134 -10.21 -2.75 -12.43
N GLN A 135 -9.62 -1.74 -13.06
CA GLN A 135 -10.12 -1.18 -14.31
C GLN A 135 -10.18 -2.23 -15.44
N LEU A 136 -9.30 -3.22 -15.42
CA LEU A 136 -9.28 -4.31 -16.42
C LEU A 136 -10.29 -5.41 -16.15
N GLY A 137 -10.56 -5.77 -14.90
CA GLY A 137 -11.36 -6.96 -14.60
C GLY A 137 -12.21 -6.87 -13.32
N GLY A 138 -12.34 -5.68 -12.72
CA GLY A 138 -13.20 -5.43 -11.58
C GLY A 138 -12.90 -6.30 -10.37
N HIS A 139 -13.94 -6.57 -9.59
CA HIS A 139 -13.86 -7.35 -8.37
C HIS A 139 -13.25 -8.76 -8.58
N ALA A 140 -13.57 -9.42 -9.69
CA ALA A 140 -13.05 -10.75 -9.97
C ALA A 140 -11.51 -10.75 -10.09
N ARG A 141 -10.97 -9.71 -10.74
CA ARG A 141 -9.53 -9.57 -10.91
C ARG A 141 -8.81 -9.26 -9.60
N LEU A 142 -9.36 -8.36 -8.76
CA LEU A 142 -8.79 -8.11 -7.44
C LEU A 142 -8.83 -9.34 -6.55
N LYS A 143 -9.94 -10.11 -6.60
CA LYS A 143 -10.03 -11.36 -5.86
C LYS A 143 -8.99 -12.37 -6.31
N GLU A 144 -8.79 -12.53 -7.61
CA GLU A 144 -7.74 -13.40 -8.15
C GLU A 144 -6.35 -13.01 -7.63
N LEU A 145 -6.01 -11.70 -7.67
CA LEU A 145 -4.74 -11.20 -7.17
C LEU A 145 -4.59 -11.41 -5.66
N PHE A 146 -5.67 -11.19 -4.91
CA PHE A 146 -5.69 -11.46 -3.48
C PHE A 146 -5.45 -12.94 -3.19
N ASP A 147 -6.16 -13.85 -3.86
CA ASP A 147 -6.04 -15.29 -3.65
C ASP A 147 -4.65 -15.85 -4.04
N GLN A 148 -3.92 -15.17 -4.94
CA GLN A 148 -2.54 -15.54 -5.30
C GLN A 148 -1.52 -15.21 -4.19
N GLY A 149 -1.89 -14.36 -3.25
CA GLY A 149 -1.07 -13.97 -2.11
C GLY A 149 0.06 -13.00 -2.43
N TYR A 150 0.82 -12.68 -1.38
CA TYR A 150 1.82 -11.62 -1.44
C TYR A 150 3.18 -12.05 -2.00
N HIS A 151 3.53 -13.34 -1.97
CA HIS A 151 4.83 -13.79 -2.49
C HIS A 151 5.01 -13.48 -3.97
N GLY A 152 6.06 -12.72 -4.28
CA GLY A 152 6.36 -12.28 -5.65
C GLY A 152 5.43 -11.17 -6.16
N PHE A 153 4.64 -10.53 -5.30
CA PHE A 153 3.68 -9.51 -5.69
C PHE A 153 4.33 -8.28 -6.33
N VAL A 154 5.49 -7.84 -5.80
CA VAL A 154 6.23 -6.71 -6.37
C VAL A 154 6.54 -6.91 -7.85
N ARG A 155 6.87 -8.13 -8.28
CA ARG A 155 7.16 -8.44 -9.70
C ARG A 155 5.97 -8.26 -10.63
N LYS A 156 4.75 -8.30 -10.10
CA LYS A 156 3.52 -8.04 -10.86
C LYS A 156 3.27 -6.54 -11.02
N CYS A 157 3.74 -5.75 -10.03
CA CYS A 157 3.53 -4.31 -9.99
C CYS A 157 4.48 -3.49 -10.88
N ILE A 158 5.61 -4.08 -11.38
CA ILE A 158 6.70 -3.31 -12.04
C ILE A 158 7.00 -3.75 -13.47
#